data_e84327220142819e9633f52867d61284
#
_entry.id   e84327220142819e9633f52867d61284
#
_cell.length_a   1.000
_cell.length_b   1.000
_cell.length_c   1.000
_cell.angle_alpha   90.00
_cell.angle_beta   90.00
_cell.angle_gamma   90.00
#
_symmetry.space_group_name_H-M   'P 1'
#
loop_
_entity.id
_entity.type
_entity.pdbx_description
1 polymer ?
#
loop_
_entity_poly.entity_id
_entity_poly.type
_entity_poly.pdbx_seq_one_letter_code
_entity_poly.pdbx_strand_id
1 'polypeptide(L)'
;MGLFERYLTIWVALGIAAGVGLGLVLPGFFQAVAGLEVAQVNLVVAVFIWVMIYPMMIQVDWAAIKDVGKKPQGLLLTLAVNWLIKPFTMAALGVLFFQYIFAPWVDPQSASEYIAGMILLGVAPCTAMVFVWSQLVKGDANYTLVQVSVNDLVMVVAFAPIAAFLLGVTNVAVPWETLVLSTVLYVVLPLAAGMATRHLLARRSPLAVGALVARLKPWSIVGLIATVVLLFGFQAGTIVEKPAVIGMSAIPLVLQTYGIFFIAWWGAKLLKLPHDVAGPACLIGTSNFFELAVAVAISLFGLNSGAALATVVGVLVEVPVMLSLVAIVNAWRRSVSTPRA
;
A
#
# COMPACT_ATOMS: atom_id res chain seq x y z
N MET A 1 -6.08 -13.17 16.86
CA MET A 1 -6.38 -11.88 16.23
C MET A 1 -6.61 -10.86 17.32
N GLY A 2 -5.89 -9.73 17.26
CA GLY A 2 -6.15 -8.61 18.18
C GLY A 2 -7.47 -7.90 17.85
N LEU A 3 -8.01 -7.16 18.82
CA LEU A 3 -9.22 -6.34 18.63
C LEU A 3 -9.09 -5.36 17.46
N PHE A 4 -7.92 -4.79 17.26
CA PHE A 4 -7.65 -3.88 16.15
C PHE A 4 -7.84 -4.54 14.78
N GLU A 5 -7.22 -5.71 14.57
CA GLU A 5 -7.28 -6.45 13.31
C GLU A 5 -8.71 -6.91 12.99
N ARG A 6 -9.49 -7.23 14.03
CA ARG A 6 -10.89 -7.64 13.89
C ARG A 6 -11.81 -6.50 13.45
N TYR A 7 -11.51 -5.28 13.87
CA TYR A 7 -12.32 -4.08 13.60
C TYR A 7 -11.57 -3.03 12.79
N LEU A 8 -10.59 -3.46 12.00
CA LEU A 8 -9.72 -2.58 11.21
C LEU A 8 -10.50 -1.56 10.37
N THR A 9 -11.55 -2.00 9.68
CA THR A 9 -12.39 -1.10 8.87
C THR A 9 -13.01 0.00 9.70
N ILE A 10 -13.49 -0.34 10.92
CA ILE A 10 -14.09 0.64 11.82
C ILE A 10 -13.03 1.65 12.28
N TRP A 11 -11.85 1.19 12.66
CA TRP A 11 -10.76 2.07 13.09
C TRP A 11 -10.30 3.01 11.97
N VAL A 12 -10.14 2.48 10.76
CA VAL A 12 -9.77 3.29 9.60
C VAL A 12 -10.89 4.29 9.25
N ALA A 13 -12.16 3.86 9.24
CA ALA A 13 -13.30 4.75 8.99
C ALA A 13 -13.41 5.87 10.04
N LEU A 14 -13.19 5.55 11.32
CA LEU A 14 -13.14 6.55 12.40
C LEU A 14 -11.96 7.50 12.24
N GLY A 15 -10.78 7.00 11.83
CA GLY A 15 -9.60 7.81 11.53
C GLY A 15 -9.87 8.79 10.39
N ILE A 16 -10.52 8.32 9.33
CA ILE A 16 -10.94 9.15 8.18
C ILE A 16 -11.92 10.23 8.63
N ALA A 17 -12.99 9.84 9.33
CA ALA A 17 -14.00 10.79 9.82
C ALA A 17 -13.38 11.83 10.78
N ALA A 18 -12.51 11.38 11.67
CA ALA A 18 -11.76 12.26 12.57
C ALA A 18 -10.83 13.21 11.79
N GLY A 19 -10.10 12.69 10.78
CA GLY A 19 -9.22 13.49 9.94
C GLY A 19 -9.99 14.59 9.21
N VAL A 20 -11.05 14.24 8.50
CA VAL A 20 -11.90 15.22 7.80
C VAL A 20 -12.53 16.21 8.79
N GLY A 21 -13.10 15.74 9.89
CA GLY A 21 -13.71 16.60 10.88
C GLY A 21 -12.70 17.58 11.50
N LEU A 22 -11.54 17.11 11.93
CA LEU A 22 -10.49 17.95 12.49
C LEU A 22 -9.91 18.92 11.44
N GLY A 23 -9.75 18.48 10.18
CA GLY A 23 -9.27 19.33 9.09
C GLY A 23 -10.21 20.50 8.79
N LEU A 24 -11.52 20.30 8.91
CA LEU A 24 -12.52 21.36 8.76
C LEU A 24 -12.58 22.30 9.96
N VAL A 25 -12.44 21.78 11.19
CA VAL A 25 -12.54 22.57 12.43
C VAL A 25 -11.24 23.29 12.76
N LEU A 26 -10.09 22.69 12.46
CA LEU A 26 -8.76 23.17 12.81
C LEU A 26 -7.85 23.36 11.57
N PRO A 27 -8.28 24.07 10.52
CA PRO A 27 -7.49 24.19 9.28
C PRO A 27 -6.12 24.82 9.53
N GLY A 28 -5.99 25.75 10.47
CA GLY A 28 -4.72 26.36 10.83
C GLY A 28 -3.69 25.39 11.41
N PHE A 29 -4.13 24.40 12.18
CA PHE A 29 -3.26 23.33 12.66
C PHE A 29 -2.70 22.50 11.51
N PHE A 30 -3.55 22.07 10.60
CA PHE A 30 -3.12 21.27 9.44
C PHE A 30 -2.22 22.08 8.50
N GLN A 31 -2.49 23.37 8.31
CA GLN A 31 -1.60 24.27 7.54
C GLN A 31 -0.23 24.42 8.21
N ALA A 32 -0.18 24.56 9.54
CA ALA A 32 1.08 24.63 10.26
C ALA A 32 1.88 23.32 10.14
N VAL A 33 1.21 22.17 10.26
CA VAL A 33 1.82 20.84 10.06
C VAL A 33 2.27 20.66 8.61
N ALA A 34 1.48 21.13 7.65
CA ALA A 34 1.83 21.12 6.23
C ALA A 34 3.12 21.91 5.95
N GLY A 35 3.31 23.03 6.63
CA GLY A 35 4.51 23.87 6.51
C GLY A 35 5.80 23.27 7.10
N LEU A 36 5.71 22.16 7.83
CA LEU A 36 6.90 21.47 8.38
C LEU A 36 7.55 20.56 7.33
N GLU A 37 8.03 21.15 6.25
CA GLU A 37 8.64 20.47 5.13
C GLU A 37 10.15 20.76 5.03
N VAL A 38 10.92 19.72 4.71
CA VAL A 38 12.33 19.81 4.35
C VAL A 38 12.55 19.01 3.05
N ALA A 39 13.08 19.68 2.04
CA ALA A 39 13.29 19.09 0.70
C ALA A 39 12.03 18.43 0.12
N GLN A 40 10.89 19.11 0.23
CA GLN A 40 9.56 18.63 -0.20
C GLN A 40 9.03 17.41 0.56
N VAL A 41 9.64 17.04 1.67
CA VAL A 41 9.19 15.95 2.54
C VAL A 41 8.57 16.53 3.80
N ASN A 42 7.31 16.24 4.07
CA ASN A 42 6.66 16.62 5.31
C ASN A 42 7.18 15.77 6.48
N LEU A 43 7.84 16.43 7.45
CA LEU A 43 8.51 15.73 8.54
C LEU A 43 7.56 14.98 9.46
N VAL A 44 6.36 15.52 9.71
CA VAL A 44 5.39 14.90 10.61
C VAL A 44 4.84 13.62 9.97
N VAL A 45 4.48 13.68 8.69
CA VAL A 45 4.05 12.50 7.91
C VAL A 45 5.17 11.46 7.87
N ALA A 46 6.41 11.89 7.62
CA ALA A 46 7.57 10.99 7.60
C ALA A 46 7.74 10.25 8.93
N VAL A 47 7.64 10.94 10.07
CA VAL A 47 7.75 10.32 11.40
C VAL A 47 6.67 9.27 11.62
N PHE A 48 5.40 9.57 11.30
CA PHE A 48 4.32 8.59 11.48
C PHE A 48 4.46 7.38 10.55
N ILE A 49 4.86 7.61 9.30
CA ILE A 49 5.18 6.50 8.36
C ILE A 49 6.31 5.64 8.93
N TRP A 50 7.39 6.24 9.43
CA TRP A 50 8.49 5.49 10.03
C TRP A 50 8.05 4.70 11.26
N VAL A 51 7.27 5.29 12.16
CA VAL A 51 6.72 4.61 13.35
C VAL A 51 5.89 3.39 12.92
N MET A 52 5.15 3.51 11.82
CA MET A 52 4.31 2.44 11.30
C MET A 52 5.13 1.34 10.64
N ILE A 53 6.03 1.68 9.70
CA ILE A 53 6.70 0.68 8.86
C ILE A 53 7.93 0.06 9.51
N TYR A 54 8.63 0.78 10.40
CA TYR A 54 9.86 0.28 11.02
C TYR A 54 9.71 -1.08 11.73
N PRO A 55 8.66 -1.34 12.54
CA PRO A 55 8.45 -2.65 13.14
C PRO A 55 8.22 -3.77 12.12
N MET A 56 7.73 -3.43 10.93
CA MET A 56 7.54 -4.37 9.82
C MET A 56 8.86 -4.67 9.14
N MET A 57 9.69 -3.64 8.93
CA MET A 57 11.04 -3.80 8.35
C MET A 57 11.97 -4.65 9.24
N ILE A 58 11.78 -4.66 10.56
CA ILE A 58 12.48 -5.58 11.47
C ILE A 58 12.14 -7.05 11.18
N GLN A 59 10.96 -7.33 10.62
CA GLN A 59 10.52 -8.68 10.29
C GLN A 59 11.15 -9.21 9.00
N VAL A 60 11.66 -8.35 8.11
CA VAL A 60 12.35 -8.75 6.88
C VAL A 60 13.54 -9.66 7.22
N ASP A 61 13.56 -10.86 6.65
CA ASP A 61 14.55 -11.89 6.96
C ASP A 61 15.31 -12.34 5.72
N TRP A 62 16.59 -12.00 5.66
CA TRP A 62 17.49 -12.48 4.62
C TRP A 62 17.64 -14.01 4.61
N ALA A 63 17.54 -14.67 5.77
CA ALA A 63 17.62 -16.12 5.84
C ALA A 63 16.38 -16.77 5.22
N ALA A 64 15.20 -16.16 5.34
CA ALA A 64 13.96 -16.64 4.73
C ALA A 64 14.02 -16.61 3.18
N ILE A 65 14.82 -15.70 2.60
CA ILE A 65 15.02 -15.63 1.14
C ILE A 65 15.66 -16.92 0.60
N LYS A 66 16.48 -17.61 1.40
CA LYS A 66 17.05 -18.91 1.02
C LYS A 66 15.98 -20.00 0.86
N ASP A 67 14.84 -19.84 1.51
CA ASP A 67 13.70 -20.77 1.42
C ASP A 67 12.80 -20.49 0.20
N VAL A 68 13.11 -19.48 -0.62
CA VAL A 68 12.43 -19.17 -1.89
C VAL A 68 12.31 -20.41 -2.79
N GLY A 69 13.35 -21.25 -2.79
CA GLY A 69 13.37 -22.50 -3.59
C GLY A 69 12.30 -23.52 -3.22
N LYS A 70 11.64 -23.42 -2.07
CA LYS A 70 10.64 -24.40 -1.63
C LYS A 70 9.27 -24.21 -2.30
N LYS A 71 8.88 -22.96 -2.60
CA LYS A 71 7.58 -22.63 -3.24
C LYS A 71 7.76 -21.51 -4.29
N PRO A 72 8.64 -21.68 -5.30
CA PRO A 72 9.03 -20.61 -6.22
C PRO A 72 7.89 -20.11 -7.10
N GLN A 73 6.94 -20.96 -7.45
CA GLN A 73 5.81 -20.62 -8.33
C GLN A 73 4.92 -19.52 -7.72
N GLY A 74 4.61 -19.62 -6.44
CA GLY A 74 3.80 -18.60 -5.75
C GLY A 74 4.53 -17.27 -5.66
N LEU A 75 5.85 -17.29 -5.37
CA LEU A 75 6.67 -16.08 -5.34
C LEU A 75 6.74 -15.43 -6.72
N LEU A 76 7.02 -16.20 -7.77
CA LEU A 76 7.08 -15.69 -9.14
C LEU A 76 5.75 -15.09 -9.59
N LEU A 77 4.63 -15.74 -9.24
CA LEU A 77 3.30 -15.20 -9.51
C LEU A 77 3.11 -13.82 -8.86
N THR A 78 3.42 -13.71 -7.57
CA THR A 78 3.26 -12.45 -6.85
C THR A 78 4.18 -11.35 -7.37
N LEU A 79 5.44 -11.68 -7.70
CA LEU A 79 6.38 -10.74 -8.29
C LEU A 79 5.90 -10.26 -9.67
N ALA A 80 5.45 -11.19 -10.53
CA ALA A 80 4.91 -10.84 -11.84
C ALA A 80 3.68 -9.93 -11.71
N VAL A 81 2.76 -10.23 -10.79
CA VAL A 81 1.58 -9.41 -10.55
C VAL A 81 1.98 -8.02 -10.03
N ASN A 82 2.83 -7.94 -9.02
CA ASN A 82 3.21 -6.67 -8.39
C ASN A 82 4.05 -5.75 -9.28
N TRP A 83 4.94 -6.31 -10.10
CA TRP A 83 5.95 -5.52 -10.81
C TRP A 83 5.76 -5.44 -12.33
N LEU A 84 5.05 -6.42 -12.93
CA LEU A 84 4.84 -6.46 -14.39
C LEU A 84 3.37 -6.24 -14.79
N ILE A 85 2.39 -6.52 -13.93
CA ILE A 85 0.98 -6.41 -14.31
C ILE A 85 0.33 -5.21 -13.64
N LYS A 86 0.36 -5.14 -12.32
CA LYS A 86 -0.37 -4.14 -11.53
C LYS A 86 0.00 -2.68 -11.87
N PRO A 87 1.28 -2.29 -11.98
CA PRO A 87 1.64 -0.91 -12.31
C PRO A 87 1.08 -0.47 -13.66
N PHE A 88 1.23 -1.31 -14.67
CA PHE A 88 0.83 -0.99 -16.03
C PHE A 88 -0.68 -0.98 -16.22
N THR A 89 -1.40 -1.91 -15.60
CA THR A 89 -2.87 -1.91 -15.62
C THR A 89 -3.45 -0.75 -14.83
N MET A 90 -2.81 -0.32 -13.75
CA MET A 90 -3.23 0.87 -13.00
C MET A 90 -3.04 2.14 -13.84
N ALA A 91 -1.89 2.30 -14.51
CA ALA A 91 -1.65 3.41 -15.42
C ALA A 91 -2.67 3.41 -16.56
N ALA A 92 -2.91 2.26 -17.18
CA ALA A 92 -3.88 2.11 -18.27
C ALA A 92 -5.30 2.48 -17.82
N LEU A 93 -5.76 2.03 -16.66
CA LEU A 93 -7.04 2.41 -16.09
C LEU A 93 -7.11 3.90 -15.76
N GLY A 94 -6.03 4.46 -15.18
CA GLY A 94 -5.96 5.89 -14.93
C GLY A 94 -6.15 6.71 -16.19
N VAL A 95 -5.42 6.38 -17.25
CA VAL A 95 -5.53 7.02 -18.56
C VAL A 95 -6.94 6.81 -19.16
N LEU A 96 -7.44 5.57 -19.17
CA LEU A 96 -8.76 5.26 -19.72
C LEU A 96 -9.87 6.06 -19.02
N PHE A 97 -9.86 6.13 -17.71
CA PHE A 97 -10.91 6.81 -16.98
C PHE A 97 -10.77 8.33 -17.03
N PHE A 98 -9.59 8.89 -16.76
CA PHE A 98 -9.44 10.34 -16.61
C PHE A 98 -9.19 11.07 -17.93
N GLN A 99 -8.58 10.44 -18.93
CA GLN A 99 -8.39 11.10 -20.24
C GLN A 99 -9.52 10.83 -21.24
N TYR A 100 -10.32 9.75 -21.04
CA TYR A 100 -11.38 9.41 -21.99
C TYR A 100 -12.77 9.41 -21.35
N ILE A 101 -13.01 8.61 -20.31
CA ILE A 101 -14.37 8.44 -19.76
C ILE A 101 -14.80 9.68 -18.98
N PHE A 102 -13.96 10.22 -18.13
CA PHE A 102 -14.26 11.39 -17.29
C PHE A 102 -13.79 12.72 -17.89
N ALA A 103 -13.19 12.71 -19.08
CA ALA A 103 -12.71 13.91 -19.76
C ALA A 103 -13.73 15.08 -19.83
N PRO A 104 -15.05 14.84 -19.98
CA PRO A 104 -16.03 15.93 -19.98
C PRO A 104 -16.21 16.63 -18.62
N TRP A 105 -15.79 16.00 -17.51
CA TRP A 105 -16.04 16.48 -16.14
C TRP A 105 -14.77 16.85 -15.38
N VAL A 106 -13.60 16.53 -15.91
CA VAL A 106 -12.32 16.75 -15.25
C VAL A 106 -11.40 17.52 -16.20
N ASP A 107 -10.81 18.61 -15.72
CA ASP A 107 -9.86 19.36 -16.52
C ASP A 107 -8.57 18.55 -16.74
N PRO A 108 -7.83 18.80 -17.85
CA PRO A 108 -6.66 18.00 -18.22
C PRO A 108 -5.53 17.99 -17.19
N GLN A 109 -5.35 19.09 -16.45
CA GLN A 109 -4.30 19.16 -15.42
C GLN A 109 -4.67 18.29 -14.22
N SER A 110 -5.87 18.42 -13.70
CA SER A 110 -6.38 17.57 -12.61
C SER A 110 -6.39 16.10 -13.02
N ALA A 111 -6.78 15.79 -14.27
CA ALA A 111 -6.73 14.42 -14.80
C ALA A 111 -5.31 13.83 -14.74
N SER A 112 -4.30 14.59 -15.16
CA SER A 112 -2.90 14.18 -15.10
C SER A 112 -2.44 13.90 -13.66
N GLU A 113 -2.85 14.74 -12.71
CA GLU A 113 -2.53 14.55 -11.29
C GLU A 113 -3.21 13.30 -10.71
N TYR A 114 -4.48 13.04 -11.03
CA TYR A 114 -5.18 11.81 -10.58
C TYR A 114 -4.53 10.56 -11.16
N ILE A 115 -4.15 10.58 -12.45
CA ILE A 115 -3.41 9.49 -13.09
C ILE A 115 -2.08 9.26 -12.36
N ALA A 116 -1.35 10.32 -12.03
CA ALA A 116 -0.10 10.23 -11.30
C ALA A 116 -0.27 9.55 -9.93
N GLY A 117 -1.28 9.96 -9.16
CA GLY A 117 -1.59 9.32 -7.87
C GLY A 117 -1.94 7.83 -8.01
N MET A 118 -2.74 7.47 -9.02
CA MET A 118 -3.05 6.07 -9.32
C MET A 118 -1.80 5.27 -9.69
N ILE A 119 -0.90 5.81 -10.52
CA ILE A 119 0.37 5.16 -10.88
C ILE A 119 1.19 4.90 -9.64
N LEU A 120 1.35 5.89 -8.76
CA LEU A 120 2.11 5.74 -7.53
C LEU A 120 1.53 4.64 -6.61
N LEU A 121 0.20 4.54 -6.51
CA LEU A 121 -0.46 3.44 -5.82
C LEU A 121 -0.14 2.09 -6.47
N GLY A 122 -0.25 2.00 -7.79
CA GLY A 122 -0.03 0.76 -8.54
C GLY A 122 1.40 0.24 -8.49
N VAL A 123 2.39 1.13 -8.36
CA VAL A 123 3.82 0.76 -8.31
C VAL A 123 4.28 0.37 -6.91
N ALA A 124 3.52 0.70 -5.87
CA ALA A 124 3.87 0.41 -4.48
C ALA A 124 3.16 -0.86 -3.98
N PRO A 125 3.79 -2.05 -3.96
CA PRO A 125 3.21 -3.24 -3.37
C PRO A 125 3.15 -3.12 -1.85
N CYS A 126 2.07 -3.61 -1.23
CA CYS A 126 1.88 -3.53 0.21
C CYS A 126 2.85 -4.41 0.98
N THR A 127 3.39 -3.86 2.07
CA THR A 127 4.26 -4.58 3.02
C THR A 127 3.62 -4.67 4.41
N ALA A 128 2.79 -3.69 4.74
CA ALA A 128 2.23 -3.49 6.06
C ALA A 128 1.08 -4.45 6.38
N MET A 129 0.07 -4.44 5.52
CA MET A 129 -1.20 -5.14 5.76
C MET A 129 -1.19 -6.60 5.30
N VAL A 130 -0.19 -7.02 4.54
CA VAL A 130 -0.13 -8.38 3.95
C VAL A 130 -0.15 -9.49 4.98
N PHE A 131 0.46 -9.28 6.15
CA PHE A 131 0.41 -10.26 7.25
C PHE A 131 -1.02 -10.41 7.79
N VAL A 132 -1.76 -9.31 7.88
CA VAL A 132 -3.17 -9.34 8.31
C VAL A 132 -4.01 -10.09 7.28
N TRP A 133 -3.87 -9.75 6.00
CA TRP A 133 -4.60 -10.44 4.92
C TRP A 133 -4.29 -11.93 4.88
N SER A 134 -3.01 -12.31 4.99
CA SER A 134 -2.57 -13.70 5.02
C SER A 134 -3.17 -14.46 6.21
N GLN A 135 -3.15 -13.88 7.42
CA GLN A 135 -3.75 -14.49 8.60
C GLN A 135 -5.25 -14.71 8.44
N LEU A 136 -5.97 -13.73 7.86
CA LEU A 136 -7.41 -13.80 7.63
C LEU A 136 -7.83 -14.94 6.71
N VAL A 137 -6.96 -15.31 5.76
CA VAL A 137 -7.20 -16.44 4.84
C VAL A 137 -6.51 -17.73 5.27
N LYS A 138 -5.90 -17.75 6.48
CA LYS A 138 -5.12 -18.87 7.01
C LYS A 138 -3.96 -19.30 6.09
N GLY A 139 -3.25 -18.29 5.57
CA GLY A 139 -2.07 -18.46 4.76
C GLY A 139 -0.86 -18.94 5.55
N ASP A 140 0.12 -19.47 4.83
CA ASP A 140 1.42 -19.85 5.37
C ASP A 140 2.20 -18.58 5.78
N ALA A 141 2.50 -18.46 7.08
CA ALA A 141 3.19 -17.30 7.64
C ALA A 141 4.64 -17.18 7.12
N ASN A 142 5.33 -18.32 6.94
CA ASN A 142 6.69 -18.32 6.41
C ASN A 142 6.71 -17.89 4.94
N TYR A 143 5.78 -18.41 4.14
CA TYR A 143 5.60 -17.98 2.76
C TYR A 143 5.32 -16.47 2.68
N THR A 144 4.42 -15.96 3.52
CA THR A 144 4.09 -14.53 3.58
C THR A 144 5.32 -13.69 3.93
N LEU A 145 6.14 -14.14 4.90
CA LEU A 145 7.37 -13.46 5.28
C LEU A 145 8.37 -13.40 4.10
N VAL A 146 8.55 -14.51 3.39
CA VAL A 146 9.41 -14.58 2.20
C VAL A 146 8.91 -13.61 1.13
N GLN A 147 7.62 -13.60 0.85
CA GLN A 147 7.00 -12.72 -0.13
C GLN A 147 7.23 -11.25 0.19
N VAL A 148 6.96 -10.83 1.42
CA VAL A 148 7.18 -9.45 1.88
C VAL A 148 8.66 -9.09 1.73
N SER A 149 9.56 -9.92 2.27
CA SER A 149 10.99 -9.65 2.24
C SER A 149 11.53 -9.49 0.82
N VAL A 150 11.10 -10.33 -0.11
CA VAL A 150 11.54 -10.23 -1.52
C VAL A 150 10.93 -9.01 -2.20
N ASN A 151 9.64 -8.73 -1.99
CA ASN A 151 8.99 -7.55 -2.57
C ASN A 151 9.62 -6.25 -2.06
N ASP A 152 9.96 -6.16 -0.77
CA ASP A 152 10.63 -4.98 -0.19
C ASP A 152 12.02 -4.75 -0.81
N LEU A 153 12.77 -5.82 -1.05
CA LEU A 153 14.07 -5.72 -1.72
C LEU A 153 13.94 -5.30 -3.19
N VAL A 154 12.98 -5.88 -3.91
CA VAL A 154 12.70 -5.47 -5.30
C VAL A 154 12.24 -4.01 -5.33
N MET A 155 11.44 -3.56 -4.35
CA MET A 155 10.95 -2.20 -4.26
C MET A 155 12.08 -1.17 -4.19
N VAL A 156 13.18 -1.48 -3.49
CA VAL A 156 14.37 -0.59 -3.41
C VAL A 156 14.89 -0.20 -4.79
N VAL A 157 14.86 -1.13 -5.76
CA VAL A 157 15.45 -0.91 -7.09
C VAL A 157 14.41 -0.68 -8.18
N ALA A 158 13.18 -1.16 -8.02
CA ALA A 158 12.15 -1.16 -9.07
C ALA A 158 11.14 -0.01 -8.93
N PHE A 159 10.86 0.46 -7.71
CA PHE A 159 9.83 1.47 -7.47
C PHE A 159 10.08 2.75 -8.27
N ALA A 160 11.22 3.40 -8.07
CA ALA A 160 11.53 4.67 -8.72
C ALA A 160 11.61 4.56 -10.26
N PRO A 161 12.32 3.57 -10.86
CA PRO A 161 12.36 3.42 -12.32
C PRO A 161 10.99 3.17 -12.95
N ILE A 162 10.16 2.29 -12.37
CA ILE A 162 8.83 1.99 -12.91
C ILE A 162 7.89 3.20 -12.75
N ALA A 163 7.90 3.86 -11.60
CA ALA A 163 7.10 5.06 -11.38
C ALA A 163 7.48 6.16 -12.37
N ALA A 164 8.77 6.46 -12.53
CA ALA A 164 9.23 7.48 -13.46
C ALA A 164 8.90 7.14 -14.91
N PHE A 165 9.06 5.87 -15.32
CA PHE A 165 8.70 5.43 -16.66
C PHE A 165 7.20 5.64 -16.93
N LEU A 166 6.32 5.18 -16.03
CA LEU A 166 4.88 5.29 -16.22
C LEU A 166 4.40 6.73 -16.16
N LEU A 167 4.93 7.55 -15.25
CA LEU A 167 4.62 8.98 -15.17
C LEU A 167 5.09 9.70 -16.43
N GLY A 168 6.29 9.38 -16.95
CA GLY A 168 6.80 9.94 -18.19
C GLY A 168 5.95 9.59 -19.41
N VAL A 169 5.51 8.33 -19.54
CA VAL A 169 4.64 7.89 -20.63
C VAL A 169 3.27 8.57 -20.58
N THR A 170 2.79 8.94 -19.40
CA THR A 170 1.53 9.68 -19.23
C THR A 170 1.69 11.21 -19.29
N ASN A 171 2.86 11.69 -19.74
CA ASN A 171 3.21 13.12 -19.86
C ASN A 171 3.16 13.87 -18.52
N VAL A 172 3.39 13.19 -17.41
CA VAL A 172 3.54 13.82 -16.10
C VAL A 172 5.02 14.11 -15.84
N ALA A 173 5.36 15.37 -15.76
CA ALA A 173 6.71 15.79 -15.40
C ALA A 173 7.02 15.46 -13.94
N VAL A 174 8.05 14.70 -13.69
CA VAL A 174 8.44 14.29 -12.33
C VAL A 174 9.89 14.68 -12.07
N PRO A 175 10.17 15.38 -10.96
CA PRO A 175 11.53 15.58 -10.49
C PRO A 175 12.14 14.23 -10.08
N TRP A 176 13.02 13.72 -10.91
CA TRP A 176 13.69 12.43 -10.66
C TRP A 176 14.41 12.38 -9.30
N GLU A 177 15.05 13.49 -8.95
CA GLU A 177 15.75 13.63 -7.67
C GLU A 177 14.81 13.45 -6.47
N THR A 178 13.63 14.06 -6.51
CA THR A 178 12.62 13.94 -5.45
C THR A 178 12.08 12.52 -5.35
N LEU A 179 11.86 11.84 -6.49
CA LEU A 179 11.40 10.46 -6.51
C LEU A 179 12.42 9.50 -5.89
N VAL A 180 13.71 9.67 -6.24
CA VAL A 180 14.81 8.88 -5.66
C VAL A 180 14.96 9.19 -4.18
N LEU A 181 14.94 10.46 -3.78
CA LEU A 181 15.03 10.87 -2.38
C LEU A 181 13.89 10.27 -1.55
N SER A 182 12.65 10.35 -2.04
CA SER A 182 11.49 9.75 -1.38
C SER A 182 11.65 8.23 -1.22
N THR A 183 12.13 7.55 -2.26
CA THR A 183 12.42 6.11 -2.19
C THR A 183 13.47 5.80 -1.13
N VAL A 184 14.54 6.58 -1.07
CA VAL A 184 15.57 6.41 -0.03
C VAL A 184 14.99 6.62 1.37
N LEU A 185 14.25 7.70 1.58
CA LEU A 185 13.71 8.06 2.89
C LEU A 185 12.64 7.11 3.38
N TYR A 186 11.73 6.67 2.51
CA TYR A 186 10.56 5.90 2.92
C TYR A 186 10.72 4.38 2.73
N VAL A 187 11.71 3.92 1.95
CA VAL A 187 11.93 2.49 1.71
C VAL A 187 13.31 2.06 2.18
N VAL A 188 14.39 2.66 1.62
CA VAL A 188 15.76 2.17 1.83
C VAL A 188 16.19 2.32 3.29
N LEU A 189 16.03 3.51 3.86
CA LEU A 189 16.46 3.80 5.23
C LEU A 189 15.69 2.98 6.29
N PRO A 190 14.33 2.91 6.27
CA PRO A 190 13.59 2.07 7.21
C PRO A 190 13.95 0.58 7.07
N LEU A 191 14.13 0.09 5.85
CA LEU A 191 14.52 -1.28 5.59
C LEU A 191 15.93 -1.56 6.14
N ALA A 192 16.90 -0.70 5.86
CA ALA A 192 18.26 -0.82 6.37
C ALA A 192 18.29 -0.78 7.91
N ALA A 193 17.55 0.16 8.52
CA ALA A 193 17.44 0.26 9.97
C ALA A 193 16.78 -0.98 10.59
N GLY A 194 15.70 -1.47 10.00
CA GLY A 194 15.00 -2.68 10.44
C GLY A 194 15.89 -3.92 10.36
N MET A 195 16.58 -4.12 9.24
CA MET A 195 17.52 -5.23 9.04
C MET A 195 18.72 -5.16 10.00
N ALA A 196 19.28 -3.97 10.22
CA ALA A 196 20.36 -3.77 11.18
C ALA A 196 19.91 -4.12 12.60
N THR A 197 18.73 -3.65 13.00
CA THR A 197 18.13 -3.97 14.30
C THR A 197 17.90 -5.47 14.46
N ARG A 198 17.32 -6.11 13.45
CA ARG A 198 17.11 -7.57 13.44
C ARG A 198 18.44 -8.30 13.61
N HIS A 199 19.45 -7.93 12.83
CA HIS A 199 20.77 -8.57 12.88
C HIS A 199 21.42 -8.46 14.25
N LEU A 200 21.37 -7.27 14.86
CA LEU A 200 21.94 -7.03 16.20
C LEU A 200 21.18 -7.82 17.29
N LEU A 201 19.86 -7.87 17.21
CA LEU A 201 19.03 -8.57 18.18
C LEU A 201 19.11 -10.08 18.03
N ALA A 202 19.11 -10.60 16.81
CA ALA A 202 19.21 -12.04 16.53
C ALA A 202 20.54 -12.63 17.04
N ARG A 203 21.62 -11.83 17.07
CA ARG A 203 22.89 -12.23 17.67
C ARG A 203 22.83 -12.40 19.20
N ARG A 204 21.92 -11.68 19.88
CA ARG A 204 21.75 -11.77 21.34
C ARG A 204 20.79 -12.89 21.72
N SER A 205 19.64 -12.96 21.06
CA SER A 205 18.64 -14.00 21.28
C SER A 205 17.67 -14.06 20.09
N PRO A 206 17.36 -15.25 19.55
CA PRO A 206 16.33 -15.40 18.51
C PRO A 206 14.96 -14.89 18.94
N LEU A 207 14.63 -14.95 20.24
CA LEU A 207 13.35 -14.48 20.79
C LEU A 207 13.27 -12.94 20.92
N ALA A 208 14.43 -12.24 20.95
CA ALA A 208 14.47 -10.80 21.16
C ALA A 208 13.83 -10.02 20.00
N VAL A 209 13.93 -10.51 18.76
CA VAL A 209 13.32 -9.90 17.58
C VAL A 209 11.80 -9.94 17.72
N GLY A 210 11.21 -11.09 18.02
CA GLY A 210 9.76 -11.24 18.20
C GLY A 210 9.25 -10.39 19.38
N ALA A 211 9.98 -10.32 20.48
CA ALA A 211 9.63 -9.51 21.64
C ALA A 211 9.63 -8.01 21.31
N LEU A 212 10.63 -7.53 20.55
CA LEU A 212 10.66 -6.13 20.11
C LEU A 212 9.51 -5.80 19.15
N VAL A 213 9.26 -6.65 18.16
CA VAL A 213 8.15 -6.47 17.21
C VAL A 213 6.81 -6.43 17.95
N ALA A 214 6.57 -7.35 18.89
CA ALA A 214 5.36 -7.36 19.72
C ALA A 214 5.20 -6.07 20.53
N ARG A 215 6.28 -5.53 21.08
CA ARG A 215 6.28 -4.27 21.84
C ARG A 215 6.03 -3.04 20.96
N LEU A 216 6.51 -3.07 19.71
CA LEU A 216 6.35 -1.97 18.76
C LEU A 216 5.01 -2.02 18.00
N LYS A 217 4.34 -3.16 17.95
CA LYS A 217 3.06 -3.34 17.24
C LYS A 217 1.99 -2.29 17.60
N PRO A 218 1.75 -1.91 18.87
CA PRO A 218 0.79 -0.84 19.19
C PRO A 218 1.17 0.50 18.57
N TRP A 219 2.46 0.82 18.51
CA TRP A 219 2.95 2.06 17.89
C TRP A 219 2.77 2.07 16.39
N SER A 220 2.91 0.93 15.70
CA SER A 220 2.56 0.81 14.28
C SER A 220 1.09 1.16 14.04
N ILE A 221 0.20 0.68 14.91
CA ILE A 221 -1.24 0.98 14.83
C ILE A 221 -1.49 2.48 15.04
N VAL A 222 -0.85 3.08 16.04
CA VAL A 222 -0.95 4.53 16.29
C VAL A 222 -0.41 5.30 15.09
N GLY A 223 0.74 4.91 14.53
CA GLY A 223 1.31 5.52 13.33
C GLY A 223 0.36 5.44 12.13
N LEU A 224 -0.27 4.29 11.89
CA LEU A 224 -1.26 4.11 10.84
C LEU A 224 -2.45 5.06 11.00
N ILE A 225 -3.10 5.05 12.16
CA ILE A 225 -4.28 5.90 12.41
C ILE A 225 -3.91 7.39 12.36
N ALA A 226 -2.77 7.78 12.95
CA ALA A 226 -2.31 9.16 12.91
C ALA A 226 -2.01 9.61 11.48
N THR A 227 -1.37 8.76 10.66
CA THR A 227 -1.15 9.03 9.24
C THR A 227 -2.48 9.23 8.51
N VAL A 228 -3.44 8.33 8.69
CA VAL A 228 -4.77 8.44 8.10
C VAL A 228 -5.45 9.76 8.52
N VAL A 229 -5.46 10.08 9.81
CA VAL A 229 -6.05 11.34 10.32
C VAL A 229 -5.38 12.57 9.69
N LEU A 230 -4.05 12.59 9.60
CA LEU A 230 -3.33 13.71 8.99
C LEU A 230 -3.65 13.85 7.51
N LEU A 231 -3.57 12.76 6.75
CA LEU A 231 -3.77 12.79 5.30
C LEU A 231 -5.19 13.23 4.93
N PHE A 232 -6.19 12.72 5.64
CA PHE A 232 -7.58 13.13 5.44
C PHE A 232 -7.85 14.55 5.98
N GLY A 233 -7.15 14.96 7.03
CA GLY A 233 -7.20 16.33 7.55
C GLY A 233 -6.64 17.36 6.56
N PHE A 234 -5.53 17.04 5.91
CA PHE A 234 -4.96 17.88 4.85
C PHE A 234 -5.90 18.04 3.65
N GLN A 235 -6.62 16.99 3.30
CA GLN A 235 -7.52 16.97 2.14
C GLN A 235 -8.98 17.29 2.49
N ALA A 236 -9.28 17.64 3.74
CA ALA A 236 -10.65 17.78 4.24
C ALA A 236 -11.49 18.76 3.41
N GLY A 237 -10.95 19.94 3.06
CA GLY A 237 -11.63 20.90 2.19
C GLY A 237 -11.95 20.33 0.82
N THR A 238 -10.96 19.75 0.15
CA THR A 238 -11.12 19.14 -1.19
C THR A 238 -12.13 17.99 -1.18
N ILE A 239 -12.13 17.18 -0.11
CA ILE A 239 -13.05 16.05 0.03
C ILE A 239 -14.52 16.54 0.10
N VAL A 240 -14.77 17.61 0.85
CA VAL A 240 -16.11 18.17 1.01
C VAL A 240 -16.54 18.97 -0.22
N GLU A 241 -15.62 19.72 -0.82
CA GLU A 241 -15.92 20.57 -2.00
C GLU A 241 -16.07 19.76 -3.29
N LYS A 242 -15.34 18.64 -3.42
CA LYS A 242 -15.28 17.82 -4.65
C LYS A 242 -15.64 16.35 -4.44
N PRO A 243 -16.79 16.00 -3.85
CA PRO A 243 -17.16 14.61 -3.58
C PRO A 243 -17.26 13.75 -4.84
N ALA A 244 -17.63 14.34 -5.97
CA ALA A 244 -17.69 13.65 -7.26
C ALA A 244 -16.32 13.10 -7.70
N VAL A 245 -15.24 13.83 -7.42
CA VAL A 245 -13.87 13.41 -7.74
C VAL A 245 -13.46 12.16 -6.95
N ILE A 246 -13.90 12.06 -5.68
CA ILE A 246 -13.66 10.87 -4.86
C ILE A 246 -14.33 9.66 -5.50
N GLY A 247 -15.61 9.79 -5.90
CA GLY A 247 -16.33 8.74 -6.60
C GLY A 247 -15.66 8.34 -7.92
N MET A 248 -15.28 9.34 -8.74
CA MET A 248 -14.59 9.09 -10.00
C MET A 248 -13.24 8.39 -9.80
N SER A 249 -12.46 8.77 -8.78
CA SER A 249 -11.19 8.10 -8.46
C SER A 249 -11.37 6.70 -7.88
N ALA A 250 -12.43 6.48 -7.10
CA ALA A 250 -12.73 5.18 -6.51
C ALA A 250 -13.07 4.10 -7.55
N ILE A 251 -13.78 4.46 -8.63
CA ILE A 251 -14.22 3.49 -9.65
C ILE A 251 -13.05 2.73 -10.28
N PRO A 252 -12.04 3.38 -10.89
CA PRO A 252 -10.90 2.66 -11.47
C PRO A 252 -10.07 1.91 -10.42
N LEU A 253 -9.98 2.42 -9.18
CA LEU A 253 -9.28 1.75 -8.09
C LEU A 253 -9.97 0.44 -7.67
N VAL A 254 -11.30 0.44 -7.56
CA VAL A 254 -12.09 -0.76 -7.30
C VAL A 254 -11.91 -1.78 -8.42
N LEU A 255 -12.04 -1.34 -9.68
CA LEU A 255 -11.86 -2.21 -10.85
C LEU A 255 -10.45 -2.81 -10.89
N GLN A 256 -9.44 -2.00 -10.62
CA GLN A 256 -8.06 -2.45 -10.54
C GLN A 256 -7.88 -3.52 -9.46
N THR A 257 -8.37 -3.27 -8.25
CA THR A 257 -8.18 -4.18 -7.12
C THR A 257 -8.83 -5.53 -7.38
N TYR A 258 -10.10 -5.57 -7.84
CA TYR A 258 -10.73 -6.83 -8.22
C TYR A 258 -10.07 -7.46 -9.45
N GLY A 259 -9.73 -6.67 -10.47
CA GLY A 259 -9.09 -7.16 -11.69
C GLY A 259 -7.76 -7.88 -11.40
N ILE A 260 -6.88 -7.26 -10.63
CA ILE A 260 -5.60 -7.84 -10.23
C ILE A 260 -5.80 -9.10 -9.38
N PHE A 261 -6.77 -9.07 -8.45
CA PHE A 261 -7.09 -10.24 -7.65
C PHE A 261 -7.46 -11.44 -8.53
N PHE A 262 -8.36 -11.24 -9.51
CA PHE A 262 -8.80 -12.32 -10.38
C PHE A 262 -7.68 -12.81 -11.32
N ILE A 263 -6.80 -11.92 -11.80
CA ILE A 263 -5.60 -12.29 -12.57
C ILE A 263 -4.69 -13.18 -11.71
N ALA A 264 -4.38 -12.74 -10.49
CA ALA A 264 -3.54 -13.49 -9.57
C ALA A 264 -4.18 -14.85 -9.19
N TRP A 265 -5.50 -14.85 -8.95
CA TRP A 265 -6.24 -16.05 -8.61
C TRP A 265 -6.29 -17.06 -9.76
N TRP A 266 -6.47 -16.59 -11.00
CA TRP A 266 -6.40 -17.43 -12.18
C TRP A 266 -4.98 -17.99 -12.37
N GLY A 267 -3.94 -17.16 -12.22
CA GLY A 267 -2.55 -17.61 -12.23
C GLY A 267 -2.27 -18.68 -11.16
N ALA A 268 -2.76 -18.46 -9.93
CA ALA A 268 -2.62 -19.44 -8.85
C ALA A 268 -3.30 -20.78 -9.17
N LYS A 269 -4.47 -20.76 -9.82
CA LYS A 269 -5.15 -21.97 -10.30
C LYS A 269 -4.38 -22.70 -11.40
N LEU A 270 -3.85 -21.95 -12.40
CA LEU A 270 -3.04 -22.53 -13.47
C LEU A 270 -1.78 -23.21 -12.93
N LEU A 271 -1.14 -22.58 -11.95
CA LEU A 271 0.04 -23.11 -11.26
C LEU A 271 -0.29 -24.17 -10.21
N LYS A 272 -1.57 -24.50 -10.00
CA LYS A 272 -2.06 -25.48 -9.00
C LYS A 272 -1.51 -25.22 -7.60
N LEU A 273 -1.43 -23.96 -7.21
CA LEU A 273 -0.90 -23.58 -5.89
C LEU A 273 -1.83 -24.09 -4.77
N PRO A 274 -1.27 -24.62 -3.67
CA PRO A 274 -2.07 -24.97 -2.50
C PRO A 274 -2.68 -23.71 -1.88
N HIS A 275 -3.81 -23.85 -1.19
CA HIS A 275 -4.60 -22.72 -0.71
C HIS A 275 -3.83 -21.79 0.25
N ASP A 276 -2.99 -22.35 1.12
CA ASP A 276 -2.15 -21.62 2.09
C ASP A 276 -1.08 -20.73 1.43
N VAL A 277 -0.78 -20.97 0.15
CA VAL A 277 0.09 -20.15 -0.72
C VAL A 277 -0.74 -19.28 -1.65
N ALA A 278 -1.76 -19.85 -2.30
CA ALA A 278 -2.59 -19.15 -3.29
C ALA A 278 -3.34 -17.95 -2.68
N GLY A 279 -3.94 -18.13 -1.50
CA GLY A 279 -4.65 -17.06 -0.80
C GLY A 279 -3.75 -15.84 -0.52
N PRO A 280 -2.64 -16.00 0.20
CA PRO A 280 -1.67 -14.92 0.38
C PRO A 280 -1.15 -14.33 -0.93
N ALA A 281 -0.76 -15.16 -1.91
CA ALA A 281 -0.23 -14.69 -3.19
C ALA A 281 -1.20 -13.74 -3.90
N CYS A 282 -2.49 -14.09 -3.95
CA CYS A 282 -3.52 -13.24 -4.56
C CYS A 282 -3.69 -11.92 -3.80
N LEU A 283 -3.77 -11.96 -2.47
CA LEU A 283 -4.01 -10.77 -1.65
C LEU A 283 -2.78 -9.84 -1.59
N ILE A 284 -1.57 -10.39 -1.52
CA ILE A 284 -0.31 -9.62 -1.57
C ILE A 284 -0.17 -8.94 -2.93
N GLY A 285 -0.46 -9.67 -4.02
CA GLY A 285 -0.43 -9.11 -5.37
C GLY A 285 -1.45 -7.99 -5.59
N THR A 286 -2.54 -7.99 -4.84
CA THR A 286 -3.64 -7.04 -5.00
C THR A 286 -3.47 -5.79 -4.15
N SER A 287 -2.96 -5.91 -2.93
CA SER A 287 -2.82 -4.83 -1.96
C SER A 287 -1.75 -3.81 -2.35
N ASN A 288 -1.98 -2.54 -2.02
CA ASN A 288 -1.06 -1.44 -2.28
C ASN A 288 -0.42 -0.91 -1.00
N PHE A 289 0.76 -0.34 -1.13
CA PHE A 289 1.41 0.39 -0.04
C PHE A 289 1.00 1.87 -0.13
N PHE A 290 -0.22 2.17 0.26
CA PHE A 290 -0.80 3.49 0.12
C PHE A 290 -0.02 4.56 0.89
N GLU A 291 0.59 4.22 2.01
CA GLU A 291 1.36 5.16 2.82
C GLU A 291 2.60 5.67 2.07
N LEU A 292 3.30 4.79 1.39
CA LEU A 292 4.41 5.17 0.52
C LEU A 292 3.89 6.01 -0.66
N ALA A 293 2.82 5.55 -1.32
CA ALA A 293 2.26 6.25 -2.46
C ALA A 293 1.83 7.67 -2.12
N VAL A 294 1.16 7.87 -0.97
CA VAL A 294 0.75 9.19 -0.50
C VAL A 294 1.95 10.07 -0.17
N ALA A 295 2.95 9.54 0.56
CA ALA A 295 4.15 10.29 0.91
C ALA A 295 4.91 10.78 -0.33
N VAL A 296 5.04 9.90 -1.33
CA VAL A 296 5.69 10.23 -2.61
C VAL A 296 4.83 11.23 -3.41
N ALA A 297 3.50 11.04 -3.46
CA ALA A 297 2.60 11.96 -4.13
C ALA A 297 2.68 13.38 -3.54
N ILE A 298 2.69 13.50 -2.21
CA ILE A 298 2.86 14.78 -1.52
C ILE A 298 4.22 15.40 -1.85
N SER A 299 5.29 14.61 -1.80
CA SER A 299 6.64 15.10 -2.08
C SER A 299 6.85 15.55 -3.53
N LEU A 300 6.16 14.92 -4.49
CA LEU A 300 6.30 15.25 -5.92
C LEU A 300 5.36 16.38 -6.37
N PHE A 301 4.14 16.38 -5.87
CA PHE A 301 3.04 17.22 -6.39
C PHE A 301 2.48 18.18 -5.36
N GLY A 302 2.91 18.06 -4.11
CA GLY A 302 2.40 18.87 -2.99
C GLY A 302 1.16 18.28 -2.33
N LEU A 303 0.88 18.79 -1.16
CA LEU A 303 -0.13 18.31 -0.21
C LEU A 303 -1.56 18.40 -0.74
N ASN A 304 -1.86 19.47 -1.48
CA ASN A 304 -3.19 19.77 -2.01
C ASN A 304 -3.37 19.29 -3.45
N SER A 305 -2.45 18.46 -3.98
CA SER A 305 -2.51 17.97 -5.35
C SER A 305 -3.59 16.91 -5.55
N GLY A 306 -4.08 16.80 -6.77
CA GLY A 306 -4.95 15.71 -7.19
C GLY A 306 -4.27 14.33 -7.04
N ALA A 307 -2.94 14.27 -7.17
CA ALA A 307 -2.18 13.04 -6.96
C ALA A 307 -2.25 12.58 -5.49
N ALA A 308 -2.05 13.50 -4.54
CA ALA A 308 -2.23 13.19 -3.12
C ALA A 308 -3.67 12.77 -2.81
N LEU A 309 -4.67 13.45 -3.38
CA LEU A 309 -6.08 13.09 -3.21
C LEU A 309 -6.37 11.67 -3.76
N ALA A 310 -5.92 11.33 -4.96
CA ALA A 310 -6.14 10.02 -5.56
C ALA A 310 -5.52 8.89 -4.71
N THR A 311 -4.33 9.12 -4.13
CA THR A 311 -3.71 8.14 -3.22
C THR A 311 -4.48 7.99 -1.91
N VAL A 312 -5.04 9.07 -1.36
CA VAL A 312 -5.90 9.04 -0.16
C VAL A 312 -7.22 8.29 -0.45
N VAL A 313 -7.82 8.48 -1.63
CA VAL A 313 -8.98 7.68 -2.05
C VAL A 313 -8.63 6.19 -2.13
N GLY A 314 -7.39 5.85 -2.48
CA GLY A 314 -6.89 4.48 -2.43
C GLY A 314 -7.09 3.83 -1.05
N VAL A 315 -6.85 4.55 0.04
CA VAL A 315 -7.09 4.06 1.42
C VAL A 315 -8.56 3.74 1.66
N LEU A 316 -9.47 4.63 1.21
CA LEU A 316 -10.91 4.44 1.33
C LEU A 316 -11.39 3.17 0.63
N VAL A 317 -10.84 2.89 -0.55
CA VAL A 317 -11.23 1.76 -1.39
C VAL A 317 -10.59 0.47 -0.90
N GLU A 318 -9.31 0.49 -0.56
CA GLU A 318 -8.53 -0.71 -0.34
C GLU A 318 -9.08 -1.56 0.80
N VAL A 319 -9.31 -1.00 1.97
CA VAL A 319 -9.69 -1.79 3.15
C VAL A 319 -11.02 -2.52 2.96
N PRO A 320 -12.14 -1.89 2.53
CA PRO A 320 -13.40 -2.59 2.28
C PRO A 320 -13.30 -3.65 1.19
N VAL A 321 -12.62 -3.33 0.08
CA VAL A 321 -12.44 -4.24 -1.05
C VAL A 321 -11.60 -5.45 -0.64
N MET A 322 -10.47 -5.25 0.03
CA MET A 322 -9.62 -6.35 0.50
C MET A 322 -10.35 -7.29 1.46
N LEU A 323 -11.20 -6.77 2.35
CA LEU A 323 -12.02 -7.63 3.22
C LEU A 323 -13.05 -8.45 2.43
N SER A 324 -13.63 -7.89 1.37
CA SER A 324 -14.50 -8.65 0.47
C SER A 324 -13.73 -9.76 -0.24
N LEU A 325 -12.50 -9.49 -0.69
CA LEU A 325 -11.63 -10.48 -1.32
C LEU A 325 -11.21 -11.57 -0.33
N VAL A 326 -10.92 -11.23 0.92
CA VAL A 326 -10.71 -12.22 2.00
C VAL A 326 -11.92 -13.13 2.17
N ALA A 327 -13.13 -12.58 2.12
CA ALA A 327 -14.36 -13.39 2.19
C ALA A 327 -14.47 -14.35 0.99
N ILE A 328 -14.15 -13.89 -0.22
CA ILE A 328 -14.12 -14.72 -1.46
C ILE A 328 -13.11 -15.86 -1.32
N VAL A 329 -11.87 -15.57 -0.89
CA VAL A 329 -10.82 -16.58 -0.69
C VAL A 329 -11.24 -17.63 0.34
N ASN A 330 -11.85 -17.19 1.45
CA ASN A 330 -12.34 -18.10 2.49
C ASN A 330 -13.54 -18.93 2.06
N ALA A 331 -14.44 -18.39 1.23
CA ALA A 331 -15.54 -19.14 0.65
C ALA A 331 -15.02 -20.21 -0.32
N TRP A 332 -14.07 -19.85 -1.17
CA TRP A 332 -13.40 -20.81 -2.06
C TRP A 332 -12.74 -21.97 -1.29
N ARG A 333 -12.02 -21.68 -0.22
CA ARG A 333 -11.41 -22.71 0.61
C ARG A 333 -12.43 -23.72 1.13
N ARG A 334 -13.60 -23.26 1.61
CA ARG A 334 -14.66 -24.12 2.11
C ARG A 334 -15.22 -25.04 1.02
N SER A 335 -15.38 -24.54 -0.20
CA SER A 335 -15.89 -25.32 -1.32
C SER A 335 -14.94 -26.44 -1.76
N VAL A 336 -13.63 -26.28 -1.56
CA VAL A 336 -12.61 -27.30 -1.89
C VAL A 336 -12.46 -28.34 -0.76
N SER A 337 -12.70 -27.92 0.50
CA SER A 337 -12.58 -28.80 1.68
C SER A 337 -13.81 -29.65 1.97
N THR A 338 -14.96 -29.38 1.32
CA THR A 338 -16.17 -30.21 1.44
C THR A 338 -16.19 -31.17 0.25
N PRO A 339 -16.02 -32.50 0.45
CA PRO A 339 -16.22 -33.47 -0.63
C PRO A 339 -17.66 -33.28 -1.14
N ARG A 340 -17.83 -33.18 -2.47
CA ARG A 340 -19.18 -33.32 -3.07
C ARG A 340 -19.70 -34.69 -2.71
N ALA A 341 -20.72 -34.72 -1.82
CA ALA A 341 -21.49 -35.95 -1.53
C ALA A 341 -22.23 -36.41 -2.78
#